data_adb4073aabe89b78ed3faffecdb3dbf6
#
_entry.id   adb4073aabe89b78ed3faffecdb3dbf6
#
_cell.length_a   1.000
_cell.length_b   1.000
_cell.length_c   1.000
_cell.angle_alpha   90.00
_cell.angle_beta   90.00
_cell.angle_gamma   90.00
#
_symmetry.space_group_name_H-M   'P 1'
#
loop_
_entity.id
_entity.type
_entity.pdbx_description
1 polymer ?
#
loop_
_entity_poly.entity_id
_entity_poly.type
_entity_poly.pdbx_seq_one_letter_code
_entity_poly.pdbx_strand_id
1 'polypeptide(L)'
;MIVRDFNELKNSDRAVSDAQWTSVRLLLADDGMGFSFHITTLKAGSEHTFHYKNHFESVYCMAGTGSITDLATGETHQIRPGVMYALNLHDKH
;
A
#
# COMPACT_ATOMS: atom_id res chain seq x y z
N MET A 1 14.40 6.53 -18.78
CA MET A 1 14.25 6.93 -17.37
C MET A 1 12.84 7.46 -17.17
N ILE A 2 12.16 6.99 -16.12
CA ILE A 2 10.82 7.46 -15.74
C ILE A 2 10.98 8.36 -14.52
N VAL A 3 10.43 9.56 -14.57
CA VAL A 3 10.43 10.50 -13.44
C VAL A 3 9.00 10.97 -13.22
N ARG A 4 8.48 10.81 -12.03
CA ARG A 4 7.13 11.23 -11.66
C ARG A 4 7.13 11.90 -10.31
N ASP A 5 6.28 12.90 -10.16
CA ASP A 5 6.12 13.67 -8.93
C ASP A 5 4.78 13.34 -8.29
N PHE A 6 4.80 12.84 -7.05
CA PHE A 6 3.59 12.53 -6.28
C PHE A 6 2.65 13.74 -6.18
N ASN A 7 3.20 14.93 -5.96
CA ASN A 7 2.39 16.14 -5.78
C ASN A 7 1.65 16.55 -7.05
N GLU A 8 2.18 16.18 -8.21
CA GLU A 8 1.49 16.37 -9.49
C GLU A 8 0.46 15.27 -9.73
N LEU A 9 0.80 14.02 -9.44
CA LEU A 9 -0.03 12.86 -9.74
C LEU A 9 -1.22 12.69 -8.80
N LYS A 10 -1.17 13.24 -7.59
CA LYS A 10 -2.27 13.11 -6.61
C LYS A 10 -3.59 13.72 -7.08
N ASN A 11 -3.56 14.59 -8.08
CA ASN A 11 -4.73 15.22 -8.68
C ASN A 11 -4.99 14.73 -10.12
N SER A 12 -4.34 13.65 -10.54
CA SER A 12 -4.45 13.08 -11.88
C SER A 12 -5.29 11.80 -11.86
N ASP A 13 -5.47 11.19 -13.04
CA ASP A 13 -6.12 9.88 -13.20
C ASP A 13 -5.30 8.72 -12.61
N ARG A 14 -4.04 8.95 -12.23
CA ARG A 14 -3.23 7.97 -11.49
C ARG A 14 -3.57 7.92 -10.00
N ALA A 15 -4.35 8.86 -9.49
CA ALA A 15 -4.89 8.81 -8.14
C ALA A 15 -6.24 8.10 -8.14
N VAL A 16 -6.33 7.01 -7.41
CA VAL A 16 -7.55 6.22 -7.26
C VAL A 16 -7.94 6.24 -5.79
N SER A 17 -9.20 6.53 -5.51
CA SER A 17 -9.68 6.60 -4.13
C SER A 17 -11.06 5.97 -3.97
N ASP A 18 -11.33 5.54 -2.75
CA ASP A 18 -12.69 5.26 -2.30
C ASP A 18 -12.94 6.04 -0.99
N ALA A 19 -14.01 5.68 -0.24
CA ALA A 19 -14.39 6.42 0.96
C ALA A 19 -13.33 6.36 2.08
N GLN A 20 -12.43 5.37 2.06
CA GLN A 20 -11.53 5.07 3.17
C GLN A 20 -10.06 5.14 2.83
N TRP A 21 -9.71 5.24 1.54
CA TRP A 21 -8.31 5.27 1.13
C TRP A 21 -8.12 6.03 -0.18
N THR A 22 -6.89 6.49 -0.40
CA THR A 22 -6.43 7.05 -1.66
C THR A 22 -5.10 6.42 -2.02
N SER A 23 -4.94 5.99 -3.26
CA SER A 23 -3.70 5.42 -3.76
C SER A 23 -3.23 6.20 -4.99
N VAL A 24 -2.04 6.75 -4.93
CA VAL A 24 -1.39 7.41 -6.07
C VAL A 24 -0.41 6.42 -6.68
N ARG A 25 -0.64 6.07 -7.93
CA ARG A 25 0.09 5.01 -8.63
C ARG A 25 1.25 5.59 -9.42
N LEU A 26 2.44 5.49 -8.85
CA LEU A 26 3.66 6.03 -9.46
C LEU A 26 4.17 5.13 -10.59
N LEU A 27 4.10 3.81 -10.40
CA LEU A 27 4.43 2.82 -11.42
C LEU A 27 3.34 1.77 -11.50
N LEU A 28 3.01 1.37 -12.71
CA LEU A 28 2.07 0.30 -13.00
C LEU A 28 2.73 -0.73 -13.94
N ALA A 29 2.05 -1.86 -14.15
CA ALA A 29 2.56 -2.94 -15.01
C ALA A 29 2.94 -2.45 -16.42
N ASP A 30 2.17 -1.51 -16.98
CA ASP A 30 2.40 -0.95 -18.31
C ASP A 30 3.71 -0.16 -18.42
N ASP A 31 4.31 0.24 -17.31
CA ASP A 31 5.58 0.95 -17.31
C ASP A 31 6.78 0.02 -17.55
N GLY A 32 6.56 -1.30 -17.54
CA GLY A 32 7.57 -2.29 -17.91
C GLY A 32 8.69 -2.50 -16.91
N MET A 33 8.50 -2.08 -15.65
CA MET A 33 9.54 -2.22 -14.61
C MET A 33 9.52 -3.58 -13.90
N GLY A 34 8.50 -4.40 -14.14
CA GLY A 34 8.34 -5.69 -13.47
C GLY A 34 7.69 -5.60 -12.09
N PHE A 35 7.35 -4.40 -11.63
CA PHE A 35 6.64 -4.17 -10.37
C PHE A 35 5.81 -2.90 -10.47
N SER A 36 4.88 -2.71 -9.54
CA SER A 36 4.15 -1.46 -9.38
C SER A 36 4.56 -0.77 -8.08
N PHE A 37 4.40 0.56 -8.05
CA PHE A 37 4.81 1.38 -6.91
C PHE A 37 3.75 2.43 -6.64
N HIS A 38 3.18 2.40 -5.42
CA HIS A 38 2.09 3.27 -5.03
C HIS A 38 2.38 3.98 -3.71
N ILE A 39 1.83 5.18 -3.57
CA ILE A 39 1.71 5.85 -2.27
C ILE A 39 0.24 5.78 -1.87
N THR A 40 -0.06 5.06 -0.79
CA THR A 40 -1.43 4.85 -0.33
C THR A 40 -1.63 5.54 1.01
N THR A 41 -2.71 6.31 1.09
CA THR A 41 -3.15 6.96 2.32
C THR A 41 -4.42 6.28 2.80
N LEU A 42 -4.40 5.74 4.01
CA LEU A 42 -5.56 5.15 4.66
C LEU A 42 -6.19 6.18 5.58
N LYS A 43 -7.51 6.29 5.53
CA LYS A 43 -8.24 7.21 6.39
C LYS A 43 -8.16 6.73 7.84
N ALA A 44 -7.96 7.66 8.76
CA ALA A 44 -7.93 7.36 10.20
C ALA A 44 -9.21 6.67 10.65
N GLY A 45 -9.07 5.62 11.48
CA GLY A 45 -10.19 4.83 11.97
C GLY A 45 -10.77 3.83 10.98
N SER A 46 -10.20 3.73 9.78
CA SER A 46 -10.64 2.73 8.80
C SER A 46 -10.08 1.35 9.11
N GLU A 47 -10.80 0.32 8.66
CA GLU A 47 -10.41 -1.07 8.82
C GLU A 47 -10.59 -1.78 7.48
N HIS A 48 -9.59 -2.57 7.09
CA HIS A 48 -9.55 -3.24 5.80
C HIS A 48 -9.05 -4.67 5.94
N THR A 49 -9.58 -5.56 5.12
CA THR A 49 -9.06 -6.92 4.96
C THR A 49 -8.61 -7.10 3.52
N PHE A 50 -7.36 -7.51 3.33
CA PHE A 50 -6.76 -7.69 2.01
C PHE A 50 -6.17 -9.09 1.87
N HIS A 51 -6.20 -9.62 0.66
CA HIS A 51 -5.58 -10.88 0.32
C HIS A 51 -5.11 -10.86 -1.13
N TYR A 52 -3.79 -10.75 -1.33
CA TYR A 52 -3.17 -10.72 -2.65
C TYR A 52 -2.67 -12.12 -3.01
N LYS A 53 -3.39 -12.81 -3.91
CA LYS A 53 -3.11 -14.19 -4.27
C LYS A 53 -2.09 -14.32 -5.40
N ASN A 54 -1.92 -13.28 -6.21
CA ASN A 54 -1.18 -13.33 -7.46
C ASN A 54 0.13 -12.54 -7.45
N HIS A 55 0.45 -11.86 -6.37
CA HIS A 55 1.68 -11.09 -6.26
C HIS A 55 2.13 -10.95 -4.80
N PHE A 56 3.39 -10.64 -4.63
CA PHE A 56 3.95 -10.26 -3.32
C PHE A 56 3.84 -8.75 -3.14
N GLU A 57 3.84 -8.30 -1.91
CA GLU A 57 3.77 -6.90 -1.57
C GLU A 57 4.70 -6.60 -0.41
N SER A 58 5.35 -5.45 -0.46
CA SER A 58 6.01 -4.88 0.69
C SER A 58 5.53 -3.45 0.91
N VAL A 59 5.37 -3.06 2.17
CA VAL A 59 4.80 -1.78 2.54
C VAL A 59 5.70 -1.12 3.57
N TYR A 60 6.01 0.15 3.35
CA TYR A 60 6.79 0.98 4.28
C TYR A 60 5.90 2.11 4.78
N CYS A 61 5.82 2.26 6.10
CA CYS A 61 5.05 3.35 6.71
C CYS A 61 5.88 4.63 6.72
N MET A 62 5.38 5.67 6.06
CA MET A 62 6.02 6.97 6.02
C MET A 62 5.48 7.92 7.08
N ALA A 63 4.20 7.81 7.41
CA ALA A 63 3.53 8.72 8.35
C ALA A 63 2.32 8.03 8.97
N GLY A 64 1.90 8.52 10.13
CA GLY A 64 0.75 7.99 10.85
C GLY A 64 1.05 6.72 11.62
N THR A 65 0.01 6.17 12.25
CA THR A 65 0.10 4.94 13.04
C THR A 65 -1.09 4.05 12.76
N GLY A 66 -0.90 2.76 12.95
CA GLY A 66 -1.96 1.77 12.79
C GLY A 66 -1.52 0.41 13.29
N SER A 67 -2.21 -0.61 12.85
CA SER A 67 -1.84 -1.98 13.14
C SER A 67 -2.18 -2.88 11.94
N ILE A 68 -1.46 -3.99 11.85
CA ILE A 68 -1.72 -5.02 10.87
C ILE A 68 -1.83 -6.37 11.58
N THR A 69 -2.83 -7.15 11.21
CA THR A 69 -3.04 -8.48 11.77
C THR A 69 -2.88 -9.52 10.67
N ASP A 70 -2.03 -10.50 10.92
CA ASP A 70 -1.95 -11.71 10.10
C ASP A 70 -3.11 -12.62 10.51
N LEU A 71 -4.10 -12.77 9.64
CA LEU A 71 -5.31 -13.52 9.96
C LEU A 71 -5.08 -15.03 10.05
N ALA A 72 -3.98 -15.55 9.48
CA ALA A 72 -3.64 -16.96 9.59
C ALA A 72 -3.08 -17.32 10.98
N THR A 73 -2.30 -16.43 11.58
CA THR A 73 -1.66 -16.66 12.89
C THR A 73 -2.32 -15.92 14.03
N GLY A 74 -3.09 -14.87 13.74
CA GLY A 74 -3.69 -13.99 14.73
C GLY A 74 -2.72 -12.96 15.31
N GLU A 75 -1.47 -12.91 14.85
CA GLU A 75 -0.48 -11.94 15.31
C GLU A 75 -0.82 -10.54 14.83
N THR A 76 -0.75 -9.56 15.73
CA THR A 76 -0.95 -8.15 15.43
C THR A 76 0.34 -7.39 15.65
N HIS A 77 0.71 -6.57 14.65
CA HIS A 77 1.92 -5.75 14.69
C HIS A 77 1.54 -4.28 14.66
N GLN A 78 2.17 -3.48 15.50
CA GLN A 78 1.99 -2.04 15.49
C GLN A 78 2.78 -1.41 14.34
N ILE A 79 2.12 -0.53 13.60
CA ILE A 79 2.71 0.17 12.45
C ILE A 79 2.90 1.63 12.82
N ARG A 80 4.12 2.14 12.61
CA ARG A 80 4.50 3.54 12.81
C ARG A 80 5.54 3.92 11.76
N PRO A 81 5.88 5.20 11.60
CA PRO A 81 6.90 5.60 10.64
C PRO A 81 8.21 4.82 10.83
N GLY A 82 8.72 4.27 9.74
CA GLY A 82 9.92 3.45 9.72
C GLY A 82 9.67 1.94 9.75
N VAL A 83 8.44 1.50 10.01
CA VAL A 83 8.10 0.07 10.01
C VAL A 83 7.76 -0.38 8.60
N MET A 84 8.32 -1.51 8.19
CA MET A 84 8.01 -2.17 6.93
C MET A 84 7.42 -3.56 7.21
N TYR A 85 6.49 -3.99 6.38
CA TYR A 85 6.08 -5.38 6.35
C TYR A 85 6.06 -5.91 4.91
N ALA A 86 6.27 -7.20 4.77
CA ALA A 86 6.29 -7.86 3.47
C ALA A 86 5.34 -9.05 3.50
N LEU A 87 4.51 -9.12 2.47
CA LEU A 87 3.53 -10.19 2.29
C LEU A 87 4.10 -11.18 1.28
N ASN A 88 4.93 -12.09 1.77
CA ASN A 88 5.69 -13.01 0.93
C ASN A 88 5.08 -14.42 0.82
N LEU A 89 3.99 -14.68 1.53
CA LEU A 89 3.26 -15.95 1.52
C LEU A 89 1.80 -15.76 1.12
N HIS A 90 1.47 -14.67 0.41
CA HIS A 90 0.10 -14.25 0.09
C HIS A 90 -0.78 -14.13 1.35
N ASP A 91 -0.22 -13.55 2.40
CA ASP A 91 -0.87 -13.46 3.71
C ASP A 91 -2.15 -12.62 3.64
N LYS A 92 -3.23 -13.15 4.22
CA LYS A 92 -4.46 -12.42 4.41
C LYS A 92 -4.33 -11.50 5.63
N HIS A 93 -4.67 -10.23 5.46
CA HIS A 93 -4.43 -9.21 6.50
C HIS A 93 -5.48 -8.11 6.51
#